data_99791d85ece40ea12aeab2bd2f66f812
#
_entry.id   99791d85ece40ea12aeab2bd2f66f812
#
_cell.length_a   1.000
_cell.length_b   1.000
_cell.length_c   1.000
_cell.angle_alpha   90.00
_cell.angle_beta   90.00
_cell.angle_gamma   90.00
#
_symmetry.space_group_name_H-M   'P 1'
#
loop_
_entity.id
_entity.type
_entity.pdbx_description
1 polymer ?
#
loop_
_entity_poly.entity_id
_entity_poly.type
_entity_poly.pdbx_seq_one_letter_code
_entity_poly.pdbx_strand_id
1 'polypeptide(L)'
;MRILVVEDEKKVASFIKRGLEEEEFTVDVAYDGEEGVYMAENTEYDLILMDVMLPKKDGLSAIKELRQKNIPTPILCLTAKDTVDDIVSGLDIGSDDYLTKPFAFAELVARVRALIRRGSQDRGAELFFADLRLDPVGHKVWRSNKEIDLTAKEYALLEYFMRNPNQVLTRTMIAEHVWDYTFDSFTNIIDVYVNYLRKKIDRDFEKKLIHTVRGVGYVLKESE
;
A
#
# COMPACT_ATOMS: atom_id res chain seq x y z
N MET A 1 0.93 1.65 -3.13
CA MET A 1 0.41 0.50 -2.36
C MET A 1 0.58 0.73 -0.88
N ARG A 2 -0.42 0.36 -0.08
CA ARG A 2 -0.46 0.64 1.36
C ARG A 2 -0.38 -0.65 2.18
N ILE A 3 0.54 -0.70 3.14
CA ILE A 3 0.81 -1.88 3.96
C ILE A 3 0.53 -1.55 5.42
N LEU A 4 -0.18 -2.43 6.13
CA LEU A 4 -0.31 -2.38 7.58
C LEU A 4 0.73 -3.30 8.21
N VAL A 5 1.52 -2.78 9.13
CA VAL A 5 2.47 -3.55 9.95
C VAL A 5 1.92 -3.63 11.37
N VAL A 6 1.63 -4.85 11.85
CA VAL A 6 1.17 -5.09 13.22
C VAL A 6 2.29 -5.79 13.98
N GLU A 7 2.98 -5.05 14.84
CA GLU A 7 4.21 -5.46 15.52
C GLU A 7 4.35 -4.67 16.83
N ASP A 8 4.43 -5.32 17.97
CA ASP A 8 4.47 -4.67 19.29
C ASP A 8 5.86 -4.11 19.62
N GLU A 9 6.93 -4.71 19.10
CA GLU A 9 8.27 -4.21 19.32
C GLU A 9 8.55 -2.99 18.42
N LYS A 10 8.49 -1.79 19.03
CA LYS A 10 8.63 -0.49 18.31
C LYS A 10 9.90 -0.39 17.45
N LYS A 11 11.00 -1.06 17.84
CA LYS A 11 12.25 -1.05 17.07
C LYS A 11 12.11 -1.87 15.80
N VAL A 12 11.48 -3.05 15.89
CA VAL A 12 11.21 -3.93 14.75
C VAL A 12 10.20 -3.28 13.82
N ALA A 13 9.08 -2.78 14.33
CA ALA A 13 8.08 -2.05 13.58
C ALA A 13 8.68 -0.86 12.81
N SER A 14 9.51 -0.05 13.48
CA SER A 14 10.19 1.10 12.86
C SER A 14 11.22 0.69 11.80
N PHE A 15 11.91 -0.43 11.97
CA PHE A 15 12.83 -0.98 10.99
C PHE A 15 12.07 -1.45 9.74
N ILE A 16 11.00 -2.23 9.92
CA ILE A 16 10.16 -2.72 8.82
C ILE A 16 9.52 -1.55 8.09
N LYS A 17 8.92 -0.60 8.83
CA LYS A 17 8.29 0.60 8.24
C LYS A 17 9.28 1.35 7.35
N ARG A 18 10.44 1.72 7.88
CA ARG A 18 11.46 2.46 7.12
C ARG A 18 11.92 1.73 5.86
N GLY A 19 12.23 0.44 5.98
CA GLY A 19 12.67 -0.33 4.84
C GLY A 19 11.60 -0.45 3.75
N LEU A 20 10.33 -0.64 4.13
CA LEU A 20 9.24 -0.67 3.16
C LEU A 20 8.94 0.70 2.54
N GLU A 21 9.13 1.80 3.30
CA GLU A 21 9.02 3.15 2.76
C GLU A 21 10.15 3.48 1.76
N GLU A 22 11.37 2.94 1.98
CA GLU A 22 12.47 3.00 0.99
C GLU A 22 12.14 2.22 -0.29
N GLU A 23 11.33 1.16 -0.18
CA GLU A 23 10.79 0.39 -1.31
C GLU A 23 9.48 0.97 -1.88
N GLU A 24 9.20 2.24 -1.56
CA GLU A 24 8.09 3.06 -2.10
C GLU A 24 6.68 2.64 -1.66
N PHE A 25 6.53 1.84 -0.60
CA PHE A 25 5.24 1.56 0.01
C PHE A 25 4.80 2.67 0.98
N THR A 26 3.50 2.87 1.12
CA THR A 26 2.93 3.63 2.24
C THR A 26 2.70 2.67 3.40
N VAL A 27 3.18 2.99 4.61
CA VAL A 27 3.18 2.04 5.73
C VAL A 27 2.56 2.64 6.97
N ASP A 28 1.48 2.02 7.45
CA ASP A 28 0.91 2.26 8.77
C ASP A 28 1.39 1.20 9.77
N VAL A 29 1.39 1.55 11.05
CA VAL A 29 1.84 0.65 12.12
C VAL A 29 0.79 0.58 13.20
N ALA A 30 0.46 -0.63 13.63
CA ALA A 30 -0.30 -0.94 14.85
C ALA A 30 0.60 -1.71 15.81
N TYR A 31 0.42 -1.50 17.11
CA TYR A 31 1.29 -2.09 18.13
C TYR A 31 0.64 -3.21 18.94
N ASP A 32 -0.58 -3.58 18.59
CA ASP A 32 -1.28 -4.74 19.15
C ASP A 32 -2.33 -5.28 18.16
N GLY A 33 -2.82 -6.50 18.44
CA GLY A 33 -3.75 -7.17 17.55
C GLY A 33 -5.14 -6.52 17.49
N GLU A 34 -5.59 -5.83 18.54
CA GLU A 34 -6.88 -5.11 18.51
C GLU A 34 -6.80 -3.86 17.64
N GLU A 35 -5.72 -3.08 17.79
CA GLU A 35 -5.45 -1.92 16.94
C GLU A 35 -5.28 -2.36 15.48
N GLY A 36 -4.55 -3.47 15.22
CA GLY A 36 -4.37 -4.03 13.89
C GLY A 36 -5.68 -4.40 13.21
N VAL A 37 -6.58 -5.09 13.92
CA VAL A 37 -7.92 -5.42 13.41
C VAL A 37 -8.72 -4.15 13.13
N TYR A 38 -8.76 -3.21 14.07
CA TYR A 38 -9.48 -1.94 13.91
C TYR A 38 -9.01 -1.16 12.68
N MET A 39 -7.70 -1.05 12.46
CA MET A 39 -7.15 -0.34 11.30
C MET A 39 -7.49 -1.06 10.00
N ALA A 40 -7.40 -2.39 9.96
CA ALA A 40 -7.72 -3.19 8.79
C ALA A 40 -9.20 -3.15 8.40
N GLU A 41 -10.11 -2.88 9.35
CA GLU A 41 -11.54 -2.71 9.10
C GLU A 41 -11.88 -1.34 8.52
N ASN A 42 -11.14 -0.31 8.93
CA ASN A 42 -11.48 1.09 8.63
C ASN A 42 -10.62 1.67 7.50
N THR A 43 -9.61 0.94 7.03
CA THR A 43 -8.68 1.39 5.98
C THR A 43 -8.41 0.23 5.03
N GLU A 44 -8.44 0.50 3.73
CA GLU A 44 -8.04 -0.49 2.72
C GLU A 44 -6.52 -0.62 2.67
N TYR A 45 -6.03 -1.84 2.85
CA TYR A 45 -4.62 -2.20 2.72
C TYR A 45 -4.42 -3.19 1.58
N ASP A 46 -3.28 -3.10 0.91
CA ASP A 46 -2.88 -4.06 -0.13
C ASP A 46 -2.23 -5.30 0.47
N LEU A 47 -1.69 -5.19 1.69
CA LEU A 47 -1.09 -6.28 2.47
C LEU A 47 -1.10 -5.94 3.96
N ILE A 48 -1.20 -6.96 4.80
CA ILE A 48 -0.99 -6.88 6.25
C ILE A 48 0.22 -7.74 6.62
N LEU A 49 1.22 -7.15 7.29
CA LEU A 49 2.27 -7.87 8.02
C LEU A 49 1.78 -8.02 9.45
N MET A 50 1.68 -9.27 9.94
CA MET A 50 1.10 -9.58 11.24
C MET A 50 2.07 -10.39 12.08
N ASP A 51 2.59 -9.84 13.17
CA ASP A 51 3.29 -10.67 14.16
C ASP A 51 2.29 -11.65 14.80
N VAL A 52 2.74 -12.86 15.00
CA VAL A 52 1.96 -13.89 15.73
C VAL A 52 1.89 -13.57 17.21
N MET A 53 2.97 -13.04 17.79
CA MET A 53 3.12 -12.81 19.22
C MET A 53 2.77 -11.35 19.58
N LEU A 54 1.49 -11.03 19.63
CA LEU A 54 1.02 -9.67 19.92
C LEU A 54 0.34 -9.59 21.29
N PRO A 55 0.41 -8.44 21.98
CA PRO A 55 -0.36 -8.18 23.18
C PRO A 55 -1.84 -7.94 22.88
N LYS A 56 -2.69 -8.02 23.89
CA LYS A 56 -4.16 -7.89 23.89
C LYS A 56 -4.86 -8.98 23.07
N LYS A 57 -4.56 -9.08 21.78
CA LYS A 57 -5.04 -10.11 20.86
C LYS A 57 -3.87 -10.66 20.08
N ASP A 58 -3.61 -11.97 20.17
CA ASP A 58 -2.58 -12.62 19.39
C ASP A 58 -2.86 -12.55 17.88
N GLY A 59 -1.79 -12.62 17.07
CA GLY A 59 -1.90 -12.43 15.63
C GLY A 59 -2.79 -13.45 14.95
N LEU A 60 -2.78 -14.71 15.38
CA LEU A 60 -3.62 -15.76 14.78
C LEU A 60 -5.11 -15.50 15.05
N SER A 61 -5.45 -15.06 16.28
CA SER A 61 -6.80 -14.64 16.62
C SER A 61 -7.23 -13.40 15.82
N ALA A 62 -6.34 -12.44 15.60
CA ALA A 62 -6.58 -11.28 14.77
C ALA A 62 -6.88 -11.67 13.31
N ILE A 63 -6.06 -12.57 12.72
CA ILE A 63 -6.27 -13.08 11.35
C ILE A 63 -7.62 -13.76 11.24
N LYS A 64 -7.95 -14.66 12.16
CA LYS A 64 -9.24 -15.36 12.17
C LYS A 64 -10.41 -14.38 12.19
N GLU A 65 -10.34 -13.32 13.00
CA GLU A 65 -11.37 -12.28 13.06
C GLU A 65 -11.50 -11.52 11.74
N LEU A 66 -10.37 -11.12 11.13
CA LEU A 66 -10.36 -10.45 9.84
C LEU A 66 -11.02 -11.31 8.75
N ARG A 67 -10.74 -12.61 8.73
CA ARG A 67 -11.36 -13.54 7.76
C ARG A 67 -12.86 -13.73 8.02
N GLN A 68 -13.30 -13.79 9.30
CA GLN A 68 -14.71 -13.85 9.67
C GLN A 68 -15.48 -12.58 9.22
N LYS A 69 -14.80 -11.44 9.21
CA LYS A 69 -15.34 -10.16 8.73
C LYS A 69 -15.24 -9.99 7.20
N ASN A 70 -14.85 -11.05 6.47
CA ASN A 70 -14.67 -11.06 5.03
C ASN A 70 -13.67 -10.01 4.51
N ILE A 71 -12.60 -9.74 5.27
CA ILE A 71 -11.49 -8.90 4.83
C ILE A 71 -10.52 -9.78 4.03
N PRO A 72 -10.45 -9.62 2.69
CA PRO A 72 -9.68 -10.50 1.82
C PRO A 72 -8.21 -10.08 1.70
N THR A 73 -7.80 -8.99 2.34
CA THR A 73 -6.45 -8.45 2.27
C THR A 73 -5.42 -9.55 2.56
N PRO A 74 -4.41 -9.76 1.70
CA PRO A 74 -3.36 -10.74 1.95
C PRO A 74 -2.63 -10.48 3.25
N ILE A 75 -2.31 -11.55 3.99
CA ILE A 75 -1.63 -11.47 5.29
C ILE A 75 -0.35 -12.30 5.26
N LEU A 76 0.79 -11.65 5.50
CA LEU A 76 2.08 -12.29 5.76
C LEU A 76 2.32 -12.33 7.27
N CYS A 77 2.38 -13.51 7.84
CA CYS A 77 2.70 -13.69 9.25
C CYS A 77 4.21 -13.58 9.49
N LEU A 78 4.58 -12.82 10.52
CA LEU A 78 5.92 -12.79 11.08
C LEU A 78 5.93 -13.63 12.36
N THR A 79 6.83 -14.58 12.47
CA THR A 79 6.84 -15.49 13.63
C THR A 79 8.25 -15.86 14.09
N ALA A 80 8.44 -15.99 15.40
CA ALA A 80 9.66 -16.58 15.96
C ALA A 80 9.59 -18.12 16.00
N LYS A 81 8.44 -18.71 15.64
CA LYS A 81 8.24 -20.16 15.66
C LYS A 81 8.58 -20.73 14.28
N ASP A 82 9.48 -21.70 14.29
CA ASP A 82 10.03 -22.38 13.09
C ASP A 82 9.55 -23.81 12.94
N THR A 83 8.64 -24.30 13.83
CA THR A 83 8.13 -25.66 13.73
C THR A 83 7.11 -25.77 12.60
N VAL A 84 7.17 -26.91 11.89
CA VAL A 84 6.24 -27.21 10.78
C VAL A 84 4.78 -27.15 11.24
N ASP A 85 4.48 -27.61 12.46
CA ASP A 85 3.14 -27.63 13.02
C ASP A 85 2.58 -26.19 13.27
N ASP A 86 3.42 -25.26 13.70
CA ASP A 86 3.02 -23.86 13.90
C ASP A 86 2.74 -23.18 12.55
N ILE A 87 3.54 -23.47 11.51
CA ILE A 87 3.36 -22.93 10.17
C ILE A 87 2.08 -23.48 9.53
N VAL A 88 1.84 -24.80 9.63
CA VAL A 88 0.64 -25.45 9.09
C VAL A 88 -0.62 -24.90 9.78
N SER A 89 -0.59 -24.83 11.11
CA SER A 89 -1.73 -24.27 11.89
C SER A 89 -2.09 -22.85 11.49
N GLY A 90 -1.11 -22.04 11.16
CA GLY A 90 -1.37 -20.66 10.77
C GLY A 90 -1.88 -20.52 9.34
N LEU A 91 -1.40 -21.31 8.40
CA LEU A 91 -1.93 -21.35 7.04
C LEU A 91 -3.39 -21.78 7.03
N ASP A 92 -3.76 -22.76 7.86
CA ASP A 92 -5.14 -23.25 8.00
C ASP A 92 -6.09 -22.18 8.60
N ILE A 93 -5.56 -21.22 9.35
CA ILE A 93 -6.34 -20.11 9.96
C ILE A 93 -6.65 -19.01 8.94
N GLY A 94 -5.93 -18.97 7.80
CA GLY A 94 -6.21 -18.02 6.72
C GLY A 94 -5.12 -16.97 6.47
N SER A 95 -3.88 -17.19 6.93
CA SER A 95 -2.73 -16.44 6.44
C SER A 95 -2.34 -16.89 5.04
N ASP A 96 -1.74 -16.01 4.26
CA ASP A 96 -1.38 -16.27 2.86
C ASP A 96 0.09 -16.67 2.69
N ASP A 97 0.97 -16.32 3.65
CA ASP A 97 2.38 -16.74 3.72
C ASP A 97 2.95 -16.52 5.12
N TYR A 98 4.13 -17.08 5.37
CA TYR A 98 4.86 -17.03 6.64
C TYR A 98 6.31 -16.62 6.42
N LEU A 99 6.86 -15.82 7.36
CA LEU A 99 8.26 -15.46 7.41
C LEU A 99 8.78 -15.58 8.84
N THR A 100 9.78 -16.44 9.04
CA THR A 100 10.38 -16.68 10.36
C THR A 100 11.37 -15.60 10.74
N LYS A 101 11.30 -15.13 11.97
CA LYS A 101 12.29 -14.22 12.58
C LYS A 101 13.48 -15.04 13.12
N PRO A 102 14.77 -14.61 12.92
CA PRO A 102 15.17 -13.40 12.17
C PRO A 102 15.13 -13.63 10.65
N PHE A 103 14.76 -12.61 9.88
CA PHE A 103 14.68 -12.66 8.43
C PHE A 103 15.60 -11.64 7.76
N ALA A 104 15.99 -11.93 6.52
CA ALA A 104 16.63 -10.95 5.66
C ALA A 104 15.57 -9.96 5.10
N PHE A 105 15.84 -8.65 5.16
CA PHE A 105 14.89 -7.65 4.67
C PHE A 105 14.53 -7.86 3.18
N ALA A 106 15.49 -8.26 2.35
CA ALA A 106 15.26 -8.59 0.95
C ALA A 106 14.24 -9.75 0.77
N GLU A 107 14.22 -10.74 1.69
CA GLU A 107 13.23 -11.81 1.67
C GLU A 107 11.84 -11.29 2.01
N LEU A 108 11.72 -10.43 3.04
CA LEU A 108 10.46 -9.77 3.39
C LEU A 108 9.88 -9.03 2.17
N VAL A 109 10.68 -8.19 1.51
CA VAL A 109 10.26 -7.42 0.33
C VAL A 109 9.82 -8.35 -0.82
N ALA A 110 10.56 -9.41 -1.09
CA ALA A 110 10.20 -10.38 -2.13
C ALA A 110 8.85 -11.06 -1.86
N ARG A 111 8.57 -11.45 -0.60
CA ARG A 111 7.30 -12.05 -0.18
C ARG A 111 6.15 -11.04 -0.24
N VAL A 112 6.37 -9.81 0.25
CA VAL A 112 5.41 -8.70 0.15
C VAL A 112 4.98 -8.50 -1.31
N ARG A 113 5.92 -8.36 -2.23
CA ARG A 113 5.64 -8.20 -3.67
C ARG A 113 4.90 -9.41 -4.26
N ALA A 114 5.27 -10.63 -3.85
CA ALA A 114 4.62 -11.85 -4.32
C ALA A 114 3.16 -11.95 -3.85
N LEU A 115 2.88 -11.60 -2.60
CA LEU A 115 1.52 -11.64 -2.04
C LEU A 115 0.62 -10.56 -2.64
N ILE A 116 1.12 -9.34 -2.77
CA ILE A 116 0.39 -8.26 -3.43
C ILE A 116 0.02 -8.66 -4.87
N ARG A 117 0.93 -9.29 -5.60
CA ARG A 117 0.67 -9.83 -6.94
C ARG A 117 -0.39 -10.93 -6.98
N ARG A 118 -0.43 -11.83 -5.98
CA ARG A 118 -1.40 -12.94 -5.88
C ARG A 118 -2.78 -12.48 -5.42
N GLY A 119 -2.82 -11.55 -4.47
CA GLY A 119 -4.06 -11.03 -3.87
C GLY A 119 -4.91 -10.20 -4.84
N SER A 120 -4.39 -9.94 -6.03
CA SER A 120 -5.08 -9.18 -7.04
C SER A 120 -4.82 -9.75 -8.43
N GLN A 121 -5.73 -10.55 -8.95
CA GLN A 121 -5.77 -10.77 -10.41
C GLN A 121 -5.87 -9.42 -11.17
N ASP A 122 -6.35 -8.36 -10.52
CA ASP A 122 -6.43 -6.99 -11.09
C ASP A 122 -5.43 -5.99 -10.49
N ARG A 123 -4.94 -6.15 -9.25
CA ARG A 123 -4.10 -5.13 -8.58
C ARG A 123 -2.61 -5.21 -8.92
N GLY A 124 -2.11 -6.39 -9.28
CA GLY A 124 -0.72 -6.59 -9.76
C GLY A 124 -0.56 -6.45 -11.26
N ALA A 125 -1.66 -6.29 -12.01
CA ALA A 125 -1.61 -6.02 -13.44
C ALA A 125 -1.08 -4.61 -13.70
N GLU A 126 -0.34 -4.44 -14.80
CA GLU A 126 0.04 -3.11 -15.26
C GLU A 126 -1.20 -2.24 -15.46
N LEU A 127 -1.14 -1.03 -14.97
CA LEU A 127 -2.21 -0.05 -15.17
C LEU A 127 -1.93 0.75 -16.45
N PHE A 128 -2.97 0.95 -17.23
CA PHE A 128 -2.92 1.73 -18.46
C PHE A 128 -3.97 2.82 -18.43
N PHE A 129 -3.57 4.03 -18.76
CA PHE A 129 -4.50 5.14 -19.00
C PHE A 129 -3.92 6.07 -20.04
N ALA A 130 -4.61 6.23 -21.18
CA ALA A 130 -4.09 6.93 -22.35
C ALA A 130 -2.69 6.39 -22.75
N ASP A 131 -1.66 7.22 -22.71
CA ASP A 131 -0.28 6.86 -22.98
C ASP A 131 0.57 6.64 -21.71
N LEU A 132 -0.09 6.61 -20.53
CA LEU A 132 0.54 6.21 -19.26
C LEU A 132 0.51 4.70 -19.10
N ARG A 133 1.61 4.15 -18.63
CA ARG A 133 1.75 2.77 -18.15
C ARG A 133 2.42 2.79 -16.78
N LEU A 134 1.87 2.06 -15.84
CA LEU A 134 2.41 1.90 -14.49
C LEU A 134 2.49 0.41 -14.16
N ASP A 135 3.68 -0.05 -13.77
CA ASP A 135 3.94 -1.38 -13.26
C ASP A 135 3.95 -1.35 -11.72
N PRO A 136 2.90 -1.86 -11.06
CA PRO A 136 2.83 -1.85 -9.60
C PRO A 136 3.87 -2.75 -8.92
N VAL A 137 4.33 -3.79 -9.60
CA VAL A 137 5.29 -4.76 -9.05
C VAL A 137 6.72 -4.23 -9.16
N GLY A 138 7.05 -3.65 -10.31
CA GLY A 138 8.37 -3.07 -10.57
C GLY A 138 8.52 -1.64 -10.08
N HIS A 139 7.44 -1.00 -9.58
CA HIS A 139 7.38 0.43 -9.22
C HIS A 139 7.88 1.36 -10.33
N LYS A 140 7.50 1.03 -11.57
CA LYS A 140 7.93 1.76 -12.76
C LYS A 140 6.78 2.45 -13.46
N VAL A 141 7.06 3.61 -14.03
CA VAL A 141 6.08 4.42 -14.76
C VAL A 141 6.65 4.82 -16.10
N TRP A 142 5.82 4.74 -17.12
CA TRP A 142 6.17 5.24 -18.47
C TRP A 142 5.05 6.11 -19.00
N ARG A 143 5.41 7.13 -19.76
CA ARG A 143 4.50 7.89 -20.60
C ARG A 143 5.03 7.98 -22.02
N SER A 144 4.22 7.60 -23.02
CA SER A 144 4.63 7.49 -24.41
C SER A 144 5.95 6.70 -24.57
N ASN A 145 6.10 5.57 -23.85
CA ASN A 145 7.31 4.73 -23.77
C ASN A 145 8.56 5.38 -23.13
N LYS A 146 8.48 6.61 -22.63
CA LYS A 146 9.55 7.26 -21.86
C LYS A 146 9.37 6.91 -20.38
N GLU A 147 10.39 6.31 -19.76
CA GLU A 147 10.39 6.04 -18.32
C GLU A 147 10.38 7.36 -17.54
N ILE A 148 9.54 7.45 -16.52
CA ILE A 148 9.37 8.62 -15.66
C ILE A 148 9.81 8.24 -14.26
N ASP A 149 10.77 8.95 -13.73
CA ASP A 149 11.27 8.76 -12.36
C ASP A 149 10.39 9.54 -11.37
N LEU A 150 9.70 8.82 -10.48
CA LEU A 150 8.82 9.37 -9.46
C LEU A 150 9.37 9.05 -8.07
N THR A 151 9.14 9.95 -7.12
CA THR A 151 9.34 9.63 -5.70
C THR A 151 8.20 8.74 -5.19
N ALA A 152 8.40 8.05 -4.06
CA ALA A 152 7.38 7.18 -3.44
C ALA A 152 5.99 7.82 -3.35
N LYS A 153 5.91 9.06 -2.90
CA LYS A 153 4.63 9.78 -2.76
C LYS A 153 4.02 10.21 -4.11
N GLU A 154 4.85 10.59 -5.08
CA GLU A 154 4.38 10.88 -6.45
C GLU A 154 3.87 9.61 -7.13
N TYR A 155 4.57 8.49 -6.93
CA TYR A 155 4.16 7.18 -7.44
C TYR A 155 2.82 6.74 -6.84
N ALA A 156 2.68 6.74 -5.50
CA ALA A 156 1.45 6.38 -4.81
C ALA A 156 0.27 7.26 -5.25
N LEU A 157 0.51 8.56 -5.46
CA LEU A 157 -0.49 9.50 -5.95
C LEU A 157 -0.91 9.16 -7.39
N LEU A 158 0.04 8.86 -8.29
CA LEU A 158 -0.26 8.47 -9.67
C LEU A 158 -1.00 7.14 -9.72
N GLU A 159 -0.55 6.15 -8.95
CA GLU A 159 -1.22 4.85 -8.86
C GLU A 159 -2.67 5.02 -8.41
N TYR A 160 -2.93 5.84 -7.40
CA TYR A 160 -4.28 6.11 -6.91
C TYR A 160 -5.17 6.76 -7.99
N PHE A 161 -4.63 7.71 -8.75
CA PHE A 161 -5.33 8.27 -9.91
C PHE A 161 -5.61 7.22 -10.99
N MET A 162 -4.64 6.37 -11.34
CA MET A 162 -4.79 5.36 -12.39
C MET A 162 -5.73 4.21 -12.00
N ARG A 163 -5.91 3.96 -10.71
CA ARG A 163 -6.93 3.01 -10.21
C ARG A 163 -8.35 3.61 -10.21
N ASN A 164 -8.46 4.94 -10.29
CA ASN A 164 -9.73 5.67 -10.29
C ASN A 164 -9.83 6.64 -11.48
N PRO A 165 -9.69 6.14 -12.73
CA PRO A 165 -9.71 7.00 -13.91
C PRO A 165 -11.08 7.63 -14.08
N ASN A 166 -11.12 8.88 -14.53
CA ASN A 166 -12.33 9.69 -14.73
C ASN A 166 -13.14 9.99 -13.45
N GLN A 167 -12.67 9.57 -12.28
CA GLN A 167 -13.30 9.89 -11.01
C GLN A 167 -12.62 11.10 -10.36
N VAL A 168 -13.43 12.00 -9.81
CA VAL A 168 -12.91 13.14 -9.03
C VAL A 168 -12.50 12.66 -7.65
N LEU A 169 -11.21 12.73 -7.35
CA LEU A 169 -10.66 12.43 -6.04
C LEU A 169 -10.56 13.74 -5.24
N THR A 170 -11.22 13.77 -4.07
CA THR A 170 -11.14 14.92 -3.18
C THR A 170 -9.76 14.97 -2.51
N ARG A 171 -9.38 16.15 -1.98
CA ARG A 171 -8.13 16.27 -1.22
C ARG A 171 -8.08 15.33 -0.02
N THR A 172 -9.20 15.15 0.67
CA THR A 172 -9.32 14.22 1.80
C THR A 172 -9.06 12.78 1.36
N MET A 173 -9.72 12.29 0.30
CA MET A 173 -9.50 10.95 -0.24
C MET A 173 -8.03 10.72 -0.64
N ILE A 174 -7.41 11.73 -1.26
CA ILE A 174 -5.99 11.65 -1.64
C ILE A 174 -5.10 11.61 -0.38
N ALA A 175 -5.38 12.45 0.63
CA ALA A 175 -4.63 12.47 1.88
C ALA A 175 -4.69 11.10 2.58
N GLU A 176 -5.89 10.57 2.76
CA GLU A 176 -6.13 9.29 3.43
C GLU A 176 -5.47 8.10 2.72
N HIS A 177 -5.37 8.15 1.39
CA HIS A 177 -4.79 7.05 0.61
C HIS A 177 -3.27 7.13 0.46
N VAL A 178 -2.70 8.32 0.32
CA VAL A 178 -1.28 8.53 -0.05
C VAL A 178 -0.41 8.84 1.17
N TRP A 179 -1.00 9.34 2.28
CA TRP A 179 -0.28 9.67 3.51
C TRP A 179 -0.72 8.77 4.66
N ASP A 180 0.11 8.69 5.71
CA ASP A 180 -0.14 7.88 6.90
C ASP A 180 -1.41 8.32 7.62
N TYR A 181 -2.03 7.39 8.37
CA TYR A 181 -3.26 7.61 9.15
C TYR A 181 -3.18 8.81 10.13
N THR A 182 -1.98 9.14 10.60
CA THR A 182 -1.73 10.26 11.53
C THR A 182 -1.54 11.61 10.83
N PHE A 183 -1.75 11.67 9.50
CA PHE A 183 -1.51 12.87 8.74
C PHE A 183 -2.60 13.92 8.99
N ASP A 184 -2.26 14.92 9.80
CA ASP A 184 -3.13 16.07 10.06
C ASP A 184 -3.17 16.95 8.79
N SER A 185 -4.36 17.05 8.19
CA SER A 185 -4.60 17.51 6.82
C SER A 185 -4.17 18.97 6.57
N PHE A 186 -2.90 19.17 6.25
CA PHE A 186 -2.46 20.40 5.58
C PHE A 186 -2.80 20.29 4.09
N THR A 187 -3.95 20.83 3.69
CA THR A 187 -4.47 20.76 2.31
C THR A 187 -3.49 21.21 1.23
N ASN A 188 -2.55 22.07 1.55
CA ASN A 188 -1.56 22.60 0.61
C ASN A 188 -0.54 21.57 0.13
N ILE A 189 -0.25 20.52 0.91
CA ILE A 189 0.75 19.52 0.52
C ILE A 189 0.29 18.70 -0.68
N ILE A 190 -1.01 18.40 -0.74
CA ILE A 190 -1.60 17.64 -1.87
C ILE A 190 -1.44 18.45 -3.16
N ASP A 191 -1.74 19.75 -3.09
CA ASP A 191 -1.59 20.66 -4.23
C ASP A 191 -0.13 20.74 -4.71
N VAL A 192 0.84 20.69 -3.78
CA VAL A 192 2.27 20.64 -4.09
C VAL A 192 2.64 19.34 -4.82
N TYR A 193 2.22 18.18 -4.28
CA TYR A 193 2.55 16.89 -4.91
C TYR A 193 1.85 16.70 -6.26
N VAL A 194 0.61 17.15 -6.40
CA VAL A 194 -0.07 17.16 -7.70
C VAL A 194 0.70 18.03 -8.70
N ASN A 195 1.24 19.17 -8.28
CA ASN A 195 2.06 20.02 -9.14
C ASN A 195 3.40 19.37 -9.49
N TYR A 196 4.05 18.65 -8.55
CA TYR A 196 5.27 17.89 -8.85
C TYR A 196 4.98 16.78 -9.85
N LEU A 197 3.92 16.01 -9.63
CA LEU A 197 3.51 14.96 -10.55
C LEU A 197 3.21 15.51 -11.95
N ARG A 198 2.46 16.61 -12.07
CA ARG A 198 2.20 17.29 -13.35
C ARG A 198 3.46 17.72 -14.07
N LYS A 199 4.48 18.20 -13.35
CA LYS A 199 5.77 18.57 -13.96
C LYS A 199 6.45 17.39 -14.63
N LYS A 200 6.27 16.17 -14.08
CA LYS A 200 6.92 14.96 -14.59
C LYS A 200 6.08 14.28 -15.67
N ILE A 201 4.77 14.15 -15.48
CA ILE A 201 3.93 13.39 -16.41
C ILE A 201 3.18 14.24 -17.44
N ASP A 202 2.96 15.53 -17.19
CA ASP A 202 2.16 16.38 -18.07
C ASP A 202 2.96 17.45 -18.82
N ARG A 203 4.05 17.98 -18.25
CA ARG A 203 4.72 19.19 -18.74
C ARG A 203 5.16 19.07 -20.19
N ASP A 204 5.84 17.96 -20.52
CA ASP A 204 6.50 17.75 -21.83
C ASP A 204 5.56 17.05 -22.84
N PHE A 205 4.30 16.84 -22.49
CA PHE A 205 3.32 16.15 -23.31
C PHE A 205 2.19 17.10 -23.72
N GLU A 206 1.71 16.96 -24.96
CA GLU A 206 0.65 17.81 -25.50
C GLU A 206 -0.66 17.63 -24.71
N LYS A 207 -1.08 16.39 -24.51
CA LYS A 207 -2.27 16.06 -23.74
C LYS A 207 -1.96 16.06 -22.24
N LYS A 208 -2.66 16.90 -21.49
CA LYS A 208 -2.62 16.90 -20.02
C LYS A 208 -3.62 15.90 -19.47
N LEU A 209 -3.22 15.11 -18.51
CA LEU A 209 -4.06 14.06 -17.94
C LEU A 209 -4.59 14.38 -16.54
N ILE A 210 -3.83 15.13 -15.73
CA ILE A 210 -4.30 15.50 -14.40
C ILE A 210 -4.97 16.87 -14.44
N HIS A 211 -6.28 16.90 -14.15
CA HIS A 211 -7.10 18.10 -14.16
C HIS A 211 -7.53 18.49 -12.75
N THR A 212 -7.72 19.82 -12.54
CA THR A 212 -8.26 20.35 -11.30
C THR A 212 -9.75 20.54 -11.43
N VAL A 213 -10.50 19.97 -10.49
CA VAL A 213 -11.92 20.29 -10.28
C VAL A 213 -12.00 21.30 -9.16
N ARG A 214 -12.27 22.58 -9.53
CA ARG A 214 -12.23 23.71 -8.60
C ARG A 214 -13.15 23.48 -7.40
N GLY A 215 -12.63 23.72 -6.20
CA GLY A 215 -13.36 23.56 -4.94
C GLY A 215 -13.56 22.10 -4.49
N VAL A 216 -13.21 21.09 -5.30
CA VAL A 216 -13.41 19.67 -4.98
C VAL A 216 -12.09 18.92 -4.85
N GLY A 217 -11.30 18.82 -5.94
CA GLY A 217 -10.09 18.01 -5.94
C GLY A 217 -9.48 17.88 -7.33
N TYR A 218 -9.09 16.67 -7.68
CA TYR A 218 -8.37 16.38 -8.92
C TYR A 218 -8.95 15.14 -9.61
N VAL A 219 -8.73 15.03 -10.91
CA VAL A 219 -9.17 13.90 -11.73
C VAL A 219 -8.13 13.58 -12.78
N LEU A 220 -7.87 12.29 -12.99
CA LEU A 220 -7.12 11.78 -14.13
C LEU A 220 -8.13 11.51 -15.25
N LYS A 221 -8.05 12.26 -16.33
CA LYS A 221 -8.90 12.10 -17.52
C LYS A 221 -8.20 12.55 -18.79
N GLU A 222 -8.62 12.05 -19.95
CA GLU A 222 -8.21 12.63 -21.23
C GLU A 222 -8.92 13.97 -21.44
N SER A 223 -8.18 14.94 -22.00
CA SER A 223 -8.79 16.17 -22.53
C SER A 223 -9.54 15.84 -23.81
N GLU A 224 -10.76 16.28 -23.94
CA GLU A 224 -11.49 16.31 -25.21
C GLU A 224 -10.78 17.19 -26.23
#